data_28e8585c86fd4f1fe278248ccc730872
#
_entry.id   28e8585c86fd4f1fe278248ccc730872
#
_cell.length_a   1.000
_cell.length_b   1.000
_cell.length_c   1.000
_cell.angle_alpha   90.00
_cell.angle_beta   90.00
_cell.angle_gamma   90.00
#
_symmetry.space_group_name_H-M   'P 1'
#
loop_
_entity.id
_entity.type
_entity.pdbx_description
1 polymer ?
#
loop_
_entity_poly.entity_id
_entity_poly.type
_entity_poly.pdbx_seq_one_letter_code
_entity_poly.pdbx_strand_id
1 'polypeptide(L)'
;IYSLFNGGNSNLLIQINFLLISFFFIFCLRDKNYNLHFKYFVNENKRSINFYILFLFYLLFQILPLPIDLIKFFSPEKYNYLITLNSEFNFTSISLAPTNSFFQLLNFCSLLIVVFILKMIFYRDEHKNRFYLFLSFIGFISAFIGTSLYLSGNTDLLNFKNYNSGGVSTGFFISRTVFSIFLLFCLVSSLEYLKNSKNYEKNLITRVYVRLFIVFIAIGLITTFSRIGNFLLLNTMLFYFINEIFFKKINKK
;
A
#
# COMPACT_ATOMS: atom_id res chain seq x y z
N ILE A 1 2.31 11.46 -0.57
CA ILE A 1 1.62 12.61 0.02
C ILE A 1 0.53 13.10 -0.92
N TYR A 2 0.83 13.43 -2.21
CA TYR A 2 -0.16 13.93 -3.16
C TYR A 2 -1.34 12.97 -3.37
N SER A 3 -1.11 11.65 -3.40
CA SER A 3 -2.16 10.65 -3.50
C SER A 3 -3.07 10.58 -2.27
N LEU A 4 -2.61 11.02 -1.11
CA LEU A 4 -3.42 11.08 0.11
C LEU A 4 -4.50 12.16 0.02
N PHE A 5 -4.23 13.28 -0.67
CA PHE A 5 -5.16 14.41 -0.74
C PHE A 5 -6.40 14.18 -1.61
N ASN A 6 -6.31 13.32 -2.63
CA ASN A 6 -7.42 13.07 -3.59
C ASN A 6 -7.98 11.64 -3.53
N GLY A 7 -7.74 10.91 -2.43
CA GLY A 7 -8.22 9.53 -2.28
C GLY A 7 -7.56 8.51 -3.21
N GLY A 8 -6.55 8.90 -3.98
CA GLY A 8 -5.66 8.00 -4.71
C GLY A 8 -6.22 7.27 -5.93
N ASN A 9 -7.50 7.48 -6.29
CA ASN A 9 -8.19 6.62 -7.27
C ASN A 9 -8.50 7.33 -8.60
N SER A 10 -7.93 8.50 -8.89
CA SER A 10 -8.07 9.11 -10.22
C SER A 10 -7.06 8.52 -11.20
N ASN A 11 -7.47 8.33 -12.46
CA ASN A 11 -6.61 7.77 -13.52
C ASN A 11 -5.32 8.57 -13.69
N LEU A 12 -5.38 9.88 -13.55
CA LEU A 12 -4.23 10.77 -13.63
C LEU A 12 -3.25 10.52 -12.46
N LEU A 13 -3.76 10.31 -11.25
CA LEU A 13 -2.93 9.99 -10.08
C LEU A 13 -2.21 8.65 -10.22
N ILE A 14 -2.88 7.65 -10.79
CA ILE A 14 -2.27 6.34 -11.05
C ILE A 14 -1.08 6.49 -11.99
N GLN A 15 -1.22 7.27 -13.07
CA GLN A 15 -0.14 7.54 -14.02
C GLN A 15 1.02 8.28 -13.36
N ILE A 16 0.75 9.37 -12.62
CA ILE A 16 1.78 10.13 -11.92
C ILE A 16 2.52 9.25 -10.91
N ASN A 17 1.80 8.47 -10.11
CA ASN A 17 2.41 7.56 -9.13
C ASN A 17 3.31 6.53 -9.82
N PHE A 18 2.86 5.93 -10.92
CA PHE A 18 3.66 4.98 -11.69
C PHE A 18 4.95 5.62 -12.22
N LEU A 19 4.86 6.82 -12.80
CA LEU A 19 6.03 7.55 -13.32
C LEU A 19 7.02 7.91 -12.21
N LEU A 20 6.55 8.44 -11.08
CA LEU A 20 7.39 8.81 -9.94
C LEU A 20 8.10 7.60 -9.34
N ILE A 21 7.38 6.50 -9.14
CA ILE A 21 7.93 5.26 -8.59
C ILE A 21 8.94 4.65 -9.55
N SER A 22 8.63 4.62 -10.86
CA SER A 22 9.55 4.12 -11.90
C SER A 22 10.81 4.97 -11.99
N PHE A 23 10.69 6.30 -11.94
CA PHE A 23 11.84 7.21 -11.93
C PHE A 23 12.74 6.97 -10.71
N PHE A 24 12.14 6.85 -9.53
CA PHE A 24 12.88 6.55 -8.30
C PHE A 24 13.56 5.18 -8.35
N PHE A 25 12.91 4.18 -8.93
CA PHE A 25 13.50 2.85 -9.14
C PHE A 25 14.74 2.89 -10.03
N ILE A 26 14.65 3.61 -11.18
CA ILE A 26 15.79 3.80 -12.08
C ILE A 26 16.94 4.50 -11.35
N PHE A 27 16.63 5.51 -10.53
CA PHE A 27 17.62 6.20 -9.72
C PHE A 27 18.31 5.27 -8.72
N CYS A 28 17.55 4.40 -8.04
CA CYS A 28 18.11 3.37 -7.17
C CYS A 28 19.00 2.38 -7.92
N LEU A 29 18.61 1.95 -9.12
CA LEU A 29 19.41 1.02 -9.94
C LEU A 29 20.74 1.62 -10.41
N ARG A 30 20.85 2.94 -10.47
CA ARG A 30 22.09 3.65 -10.84
C ARG A 30 23.18 3.51 -9.77
N ASP A 31 22.79 3.35 -8.52
CA ASP A 31 23.73 3.07 -7.43
C ASP A 31 24.22 1.60 -7.50
N LYS A 32 25.54 1.40 -7.57
CA LYS A 32 26.17 0.08 -7.69
C LYS A 32 25.77 -0.88 -6.56
N ASN A 33 25.68 -0.36 -5.33
CA ASN A 33 25.34 -1.18 -4.17
C ASN A 33 23.91 -1.71 -4.25
N TYR A 34 22.93 -0.83 -4.54
CA TYR A 34 21.53 -1.24 -4.69
C TYR A 34 21.33 -2.17 -5.89
N ASN A 35 22.04 -1.95 -7.00
CA ASN A 35 21.96 -2.81 -8.19
C ASN A 35 22.47 -4.24 -7.87
N LEU A 36 23.57 -4.38 -7.12
CA LEU A 36 24.07 -5.70 -6.70
C LEU A 36 23.03 -6.44 -5.84
N HIS A 37 22.41 -5.75 -4.87
CA HIS A 37 21.37 -6.34 -4.03
C HIS A 37 20.11 -6.71 -4.82
N PHE A 38 19.73 -5.90 -5.80
CA PHE A 38 18.64 -6.22 -6.70
C PHE A 38 18.91 -7.49 -7.51
N LYS A 39 20.11 -7.60 -8.12
CA LYS A 39 20.51 -8.82 -8.85
C LYS A 39 20.49 -10.06 -7.97
N TYR A 40 21.02 -9.95 -6.75
CA TYR A 40 20.99 -11.05 -5.78
C TYR A 40 19.56 -11.45 -5.45
N PHE A 41 18.70 -10.50 -5.13
CA PHE A 41 17.28 -10.75 -4.85
C PHE A 41 16.55 -11.41 -6.02
N VAL A 42 16.78 -10.94 -7.26
CA VAL A 42 16.19 -11.53 -8.48
C VAL A 42 16.63 -12.98 -8.65
N ASN A 43 17.91 -13.28 -8.46
CA ASN A 43 18.44 -14.63 -8.59
C ASN A 43 17.87 -15.59 -7.53
N GLU A 44 17.78 -15.13 -6.28
CA GLU A 44 17.23 -15.93 -5.17
C GLU A 44 15.74 -16.24 -5.35
N ASN A 45 14.97 -15.28 -5.89
CA ASN A 45 13.52 -15.36 -6.04
C ASN A 45 13.07 -15.57 -7.50
N LYS A 46 13.91 -16.15 -8.35
CA LYS A 46 13.67 -16.30 -9.79
C LYS A 46 12.32 -16.94 -10.12
N ARG A 47 11.89 -17.97 -9.36
CA ARG A 47 10.60 -18.64 -9.59
C ARG A 47 9.41 -17.68 -9.35
N SER A 48 9.42 -16.94 -8.24
CA SER A 48 8.37 -15.99 -7.92
C SER A 48 8.32 -14.85 -8.93
N ILE A 49 9.48 -14.33 -9.34
CA ILE A 49 9.57 -13.25 -10.33
C ILE A 49 9.05 -13.72 -11.69
N ASN A 50 9.41 -14.93 -12.13
CA ASN A 50 8.87 -15.47 -13.37
C ASN A 50 7.34 -15.61 -13.32
N PHE A 51 6.77 -16.03 -12.19
CA PHE A 51 5.32 -16.06 -12.01
C PHE A 51 4.69 -14.67 -12.15
N TYR A 52 5.28 -13.63 -11.53
CA TYR A 52 4.80 -12.27 -11.67
C TYR A 52 4.90 -11.74 -13.09
N ILE A 53 5.98 -12.04 -13.80
CA ILE A 53 6.15 -11.68 -15.22
C ILE A 53 5.07 -12.37 -16.08
N LEU A 54 4.81 -13.65 -15.84
CA LEU A 54 3.78 -14.41 -16.55
C LEU A 54 2.39 -13.82 -16.29
N PHE A 55 2.10 -13.43 -15.04
CA PHE A 55 0.87 -12.76 -14.67
C PHE A 55 0.72 -11.39 -15.34
N LEU A 56 1.80 -10.60 -15.45
CA LEU A 56 1.80 -9.35 -16.22
C LEU A 56 1.48 -9.56 -17.69
N PHE A 57 2.07 -10.58 -18.31
CA PHE A 57 1.75 -10.94 -19.70
C PHE A 57 0.28 -11.32 -19.87
N TYR A 58 -0.29 -12.05 -18.91
CA TYR A 58 -1.71 -12.38 -18.93
C TYR A 58 -2.59 -11.12 -18.85
N LEU A 59 -2.27 -10.17 -17.97
CA LEU A 59 -3.00 -8.89 -17.88
C LEU A 59 -2.88 -8.07 -19.17
N LEU A 60 -1.69 -8.00 -19.76
CA LEU A 60 -1.47 -7.34 -21.05
C LEU A 60 -2.29 -7.99 -22.17
N PHE A 61 -2.30 -9.33 -22.22
CA PHE A 61 -3.08 -10.07 -23.21
C PHE A 61 -4.58 -9.76 -23.14
N GLN A 62 -5.14 -9.53 -21.95
CA GLN A 62 -6.54 -9.14 -21.80
C GLN A 62 -6.87 -7.75 -22.37
N ILE A 63 -5.89 -6.86 -22.49
CA ILE A 63 -6.07 -5.49 -22.95
C ILE A 63 -5.83 -5.38 -24.46
N LEU A 64 -5.03 -6.27 -25.03
CA LEU A 64 -4.69 -6.22 -26.46
C LEU A 64 -5.93 -6.39 -27.35
N PRO A 65 -6.03 -5.61 -28.44
CA PRO A 65 -7.06 -5.79 -29.45
C PRO A 65 -6.80 -7.09 -30.22
N LEU A 66 -7.67 -8.06 -30.05
CA LEU A 66 -7.63 -9.36 -30.71
C LEU A 66 -8.69 -9.45 -31.81
N PRO A 67 -8.48 -10.25 -32.87
CA PRO A 67 -9.50 -10.58 -33.86
C PRO A 67 -10.74 -11.18 -33.21
N ILE A 68 -11.92 -10.92 -33.79
CA ILE A 68 -13.20 -11.33 -33.21
C ILE A 68 -13.32 -12.86 -33.06
N ASP A 69 -12.69 -13.62 -33.93
CA ASP A 69 -12.67 -15.10 -33.87
C ASP A 69 -11.95 -15.61 -32.60
N LEU A 70 -10.88 -14.93 -32.19
CA LEU A 70 -10.19 -15.24 -30.94
C LEU A 70 -11.02 -14.83 -29.71
N ILE A 71 -11.77 -13.75 -29.81
CA ILE A 71 -12.68 -13.33 -28.72
C ILE A 71 -13.79 -14.36 -28.53
N LYS A 72 -14.34 -14.90 -29.61
CA LYS A 72 -15.34 -15.98 -29.56
C LYS A 72 -14.80 -17.19 -28.77
N PHE A 73 -13.51 -17.50 -28.91
CA PHE A 73 -12.89 -18.63 -28.22
C PHE A 73 -12.56 -18.31 -26.75
N PHE A 74 -11.94 -17.15 -26.47
CA PHE A 74 -11.47 -16.80 -25.11
C PHE A 74 -12.54 -16.18 -24.22
N SER A 75 -13.55 -15.50 -24.79
CA SER A 75 -14.60 -14.79 -24.06
C SER A 75 -15.93 -14.86 -24.83
N PRO A 76 -16.58 -16.03 -24.84
CA PRO A 76 -17.82 -16.24 -25.60
C PRO A 76 -18.95 -15.31 -25.15
N GLU A 77 -19.02 -14.99 -23.86
CA GLU A 77 -20.01 -14.06 -23.31
C GLU A 77 -19.88 -12.65 -23.90
N LYS A 78 -18.66 -12.14 -23.99
CA LYS A 78 -18.38 -10.86 -24.61
C LYS A 78 -18.73 -10.87 -26.11
N TYR A 79 -18.42 -11.95 -26.80
CA TYR A 79 -18.77 -12.11 -28.20
C TYR A 79 -20.30 -12.03 -28.39
N ASN A 80 -21.06 -12.74 -27.58
CA ASN A 80 -22.52 -12.70 -27.61
C ASN A 80 -23.06 -11.29 -27.31
N TYR A 81 -22.46 -10.60 -26.33
CA TYR A 81 -22.80 -9.21 -26.01
C TYR A 81 -22.56 -8.26 -27.19
N LEU A 82 -21.46 -8.40 -27.90
CA LEU A 82 -21.13 -7.60 -29.09
C LEU A 82 -22.12 -7.84 -30.24
N ILE A 83 -22.56 -9.08 -30.45
CA ILE A 83 -23.58 -9.42 -31.45
C ILE A 83 -24.92 -8.77 -31.13
N THR A 84 -25.32 -8.79 -29.85
CA THR A 84 -26.60 -8.17 -29.43
C THR A 84 -26.59 -6.67 -29.63
N LEU A 85 -25.44 -6.01 -29.63
CA LEU A 85 -25.29 -4.59 -29.89
C LEU A 85 -25.19 -4.22 -31.39
N ASN A 86 -25.30 -5.19 -32.30
CA ASN A 86 -25.14 -5.01 -33.75
C ASN A 86 -23.88 -4.23 -34.14
N SER A 87 -22.82 -4.38 -33.38
CA SER A 87 -21.57 -3.65 -33.58
C SER A 87 -20.60 -4.51 -34.42
N GLU A 88 -20.27 -4.04 -35.61
CA GLU A 88 -19.26 -4.64 -36.48
C GLU A 88 -17.85 -4.22 -36.04
N PHE A 89 -17.26 -4.98 -35.12
CA PHE A 89 -15.87 -4.80 -34.73
C PHE A 89 -15.00 -5.93 -35.29
N ASN A 90 -13.98 -5.59 -36.06
CA ASN A 90 -12.99 -6.58 -36.52
C ASN A 90 -12.00 -6.96 -35.40
N PHE A 91 -11.70 -6.02 -34.50
CA PHE A 91 -10.78 -6.20 -33.38
C PHE A 91 -11.39 -5.64 -32.09
N THR A 92 -11.27 -6.38 -31.01
CA THR A 92 -11.65 -5.93 -29.66
C THR A 92 -10.81 -6.62 -28.61
N SER A 93 -10.74 -6.04 -27.39
CA SER A 93 -10.01 -6.64 -26.26
C SER A 93 -10.86 -7.70 -25.56
N ILE A 94 -10.24 -8.62 -24.81
CA ILE A 94 -10.97 -9.55 -23.93
C ILE A 94 -11.68 -8.78 -22.81
N SER A 95 -11.02 -7.76 -22.26
CA SER A 95 -11.60 -6.92 -21.21
C SER A 95 -12.79 -6.11 -21.73
N LEU A 96 -13.87 -6.05 -20.95
CA LEU A 96 -15.06 -5.20 -21.22
C LEU A 96 -14.72 -3.71 -21.09
N ALA A 97 -13.77 -3.35 -20.24
CA ALA A 97 -13.33 -1.97 -20.02
C ALA A 97 -11.80 -1.86 -20.12
N PRO A 98 -11.22 -1.89 -21.35
CA PRO A 98 -9.78 -1.97 -21.57
C PRO A 98 -9.01 -0.80 -20.96
N THR A 99 -9.56 0.40 -20.95
CA THR A 99 -8.97 1.59 -20.31
C THR A 99 -8.81 1.39 -18.80
N ASN A 100 -9.85 0.92 -18.12
CA ASN A 100 -9.78 0.65 -16.68
C ASN A 100 -8.81 -0.48 -16.37
N SER A 101 -8.80 -1.54 -17.18
CA SER A 101 -7.85 -2.66 -17.04
C SER A 101 -6.41 -2.18 -17.22
N PHE A 102 -6.15 -1.23 -18.11
CA PHE A 102 -4.83 -0.63 -18.28
C PHE A 102 -4.38 0.14 -17.03
N PHE A 103 -5.26 0.95 -16.43
CA PHE A 103 -4.93 1.65 -15.18
C PHE A 103 -4.68 0.69 -14.02
N GLN A 104 -5.43 -0.41 -13.93
CA GLN A 104 -5.18 -1.45 -12.92
C GLN A 104 -3.84 -2.15 -13.15
N LEU A 105 -3.46 -2.39 -14.40
CA LEU A 105 -2.13 -2.92 -14.75
C LEU A 105 -1.02 -1.97 -14.31
N LEU A 106 -1.15 -0.65 -14.55
CA LEU A 106 -0.18 0.35 -14.07
C LEU A 106 -0.07 0.35 -12.55
N ASN A 107 -1.20 0.25 -11.83
CA ASN A 107 -1.21 0.13 -10.37
C ASN A 107 -0.45 -1.13 -9.91
N PHE A 108 -0.70 -2.27 -10.55
CA PHE A 108 -0.03 -3.52 -10.22
C PHE A 108 1.48 -3.42 -10.48
N CYS A 109 1.90 -2.86 -11.61
CA CYS A 109 3.31 -2.59 -11.90
C CYS A 109 3.95 -1.68 -10.86
N SER A 110 3.27 -0.60 -10.44
CA SER A 110 3.78 0.31 -9.41
C SER A 110 4.00 -0.40 -8.07
N LEU A 111 3.07 -1.26 -7.65
CA LEU A 111 3.21 -2.06 -6.43
C LEU A 111 4.40 -3.02 -6.50
N LEU A 112 4.62 -3.70 -7.63
CA LEU A 112 5.78 -4.57 -7.82
C LEU A 112 7.10 -3.78 -7.72
N ILE A 113 7.17 -2.63 -8.38
CA ILE A 113 8.36 -1.77 -8.32
C ILE A 113 8.62 -1.32 -6.88
N VAL A 114 7.58 -0.94 -6.12
CA VAL A 114 7.71 -0.58 -4.70
C VAL A 114 8.27 -1.75 -3.89
N VAL A 115 7.82 -2.98 -4.12
CA VAL A 115 8.36 -4.16 -3.44
C VAL A 115 9.85 -4.33 -3.73
N PHE A 116 10.28 -4.15 -4.98
CA PHE A 116 11.70 -4.20 -5.34
C PHE A 116 12.50 -3.10 -4.64
N ILE A 117 12.02 -1.85 -4.64
CA ILE A 117 12.67 -0.73 -3.96
C ILE A 117 12.81 -1.02 -2.46
N LEU A 118 11.74 -1.48 -1.81
CA LEU A 118 11.77 -1.81 -0.39
C LEU A 118 12.79 -2.92 -0.07
N LYS A 119 12.86 -3.96 -0.90
CA LYS A 119 13.86 -5.03 -0.75
C LYS A 119 15.29 -4.52 -0.90
N MET A 120 15.54 -3.60 -1.82
CA MET A 120 16.85 -2.97 -2.00
C MET A 120 17.24 -2.10 -0.80
N ILE A 121 16.29 -1.31 -0.27
CA ILE A 121 16.54 -0.40 0.86
C ILE A 121 16.68 -1.18 2.17
N PHE A 122 15.87 -2.21 2.40
CA PHE A 122 15.83 -2.97 3.65
C PHE A 122 16.99 -3.95 3.85
N TYR A 123 17.94 -3.97 2.94
CA TYR A 123 19.16 -4.74 3.13
C TYR A 123 19.96 -4.30 4.35
N ARG A 124 19.98 -2.98 4.67
CA ARG A 124 20.62 -2.43 5.86
C ARG A 124 19.61 -2.16 6.96
N ASP A 125 19.85 -2.69 8.15
CA ASP A 125 18.96 -2.48 9.31
C ASP A 125 18.78 -1.00 9.67
N GLU A 126 19.79 -0.16 9.43
CA GLU A 126 19.69 1.29 9.65
C GLU A 126 18.64 1.93 8.75
N HIS A 127 18.62 1.60 7.46
CA HIS A 127 17.62 2.14 6.52
C HIS A 127 16.21 1.64 6.84
N LYS A 128 16.11 0.37 7.24
CA LYS A 128 14.87 -0.23 7.70
C LYS A 128 14.31 0.52 8.92
N ASN A 129 15.16 0.81 9.92
CA ASN A 129 14.75 1.53 11.12
C ASN A 129 14.34 2.98 10.81
N ARG A 130 15.07 3.68 9.93
CA ARG A 130 14.69 5.02 9.46
C ARG A 130 13.34 5.02 8.74
N PHE A 131 13.09 4.00 7.93
CA PHE A 131 11.81 3.85 7.23
C PHE A 131 10.65 3.62 8.21
N TYR A 132 10.84 2.76 9.23
CA TYR A 132 9.84 2.56 10.26
C TYR A 132 9.54 3.82 11.06
N LEU A 133 10.57 4.59 11.39
CA LEU A 133 10.42 5.87 12.08
C LEU A 133 9.64 6.88 11.20
N PHE A 134 9.96 6.96 9.93
CA PHE A 134 9.27 7.82 8.97
C PHE A 134 7.78 7.46 8.85
N LEU A 135 7.45 6.17 8.72
CA LEU A 135 6.06 5.71 8.69
C LEU A 135 5.33 6.01 9.99
N SER A 136 5.99 5.83 11.15
CA SER A 136 5.44 6.18 12.46
C SER A 136 5.06 7.65 12.55
N PHE A 137 5.92 8.53 12.03
CA PHE A 137 5.69 9.98 12.01
C PHE A 137 4.54 10.37 11.08
N ILE A 138 4.48 9.80 9.87
CA ILE A 138 3.36 10.03 8.94
C ILE A 138 2.05 9.52 9.55
N GLY A 139 2.07 8.34 10.19
CA GLY A 139 0.92 7.79 10.88
C GLY A 139 0.42 8.69 12.00
N PHE A 140 1.33 9.25 12.80
CA PHE A 140 1.00 10.21 13.85
C PHE A 140 0.32 11.47 13.29
N ILE A 141 0.90 12.10 12.27
CA ILE A 141 0.31 13.28 11.63
C ILE A 141 -1.08 12.97 11.08
N SER A 142 -1.21 11.86 10.37
CA SER A 142 -2.49 11.46 9.77
C SER A 142 -3.55 11.16 10.83
N ALA A 143 -3.18 10.48 11.91
CA ALA A 143 -4.06 10.20 13.04
C ALA A 143 -4.47 11.51 13.75
N PHE A 144 -3.51 12.41 13.99
CA PHE A 144 -3.77 13.69 14.64
C PHE A 144 -4.77 14.53 13.83
N ILE A 145 -4.55 14.66 12.52
CA ILE A 145 -5.48 15.39 11.63
C ILE A 145 -6.84 14.70 11.59
N GLY A 146 -6.87 13.37 11.44
CA GLY A 146 -8.13 12.63 11.41
C GLY A 146 -8.93 12.74 12.69
N THR A 147 -8.30 12.66 13.85
CA THR A 147 -8.97 12.83 15.16
C THR A 147 -9.40 14.28 15.40
N SER A 148 -8.60 15.27 15.01
CA SER A 148 -8.95 16.68 15.12
C SER A 148 -10.18 17.02 14.27
N LEU A 149 -10.24 16.54 13.03
CA LEU A 149 -11.40 16.70 12.16
C LEU A 149 -12.66 16.03 12.73
N TYR A 150 -12.51 14.86 13.33
CA TYR A 150 -13.60 14.15 13.99
C TYR A 150 -14.13 14.93 15.20
N LEU A 151 -13.24 15.41 16.07
CA LEU A 151 -13.63 16.11 17.31
C LEU A 151 -14.18 17.51 17.05
N SER A 152 -13.71 18.21 16.02
CA SER A 152 -14.20 19.54 15.68
C SER A 152 -15.59 19.53 15.05
N GLY A 153 -16.08 18.37 14.60
CA GLY A 153 -17.34 18.25 13.84
C GLY A 153 -17.34 19.05 12.54
N ASN A 154 -16.20 19.63 12.15
CA ASN A 154 -16.06 20.53 11.02
C ASN A 154 -15.53 19.79 9.81
N THR A 155 -16.32 19.78 8.72
CA THR A 155 -16.00 19.03 7.51
C THR A 155 -14.92 19.71 6.67
N ASP A 156 -14.64 20.98 6.89
CA ASP A 156 -13.81 21.84 6.01
C ASP A 156 -12.57 22.41 6.71
N LEU A 157 -12.08 21.77 7.77
CA LEU A 157 -10.85 22.17 8.43
C LEU A 157 -9.66 22.03 7.45
N LEU A 158 -8.92 23.12 7.22
CA LEU A 158 -7.76 23.17 6.33
C LEU A 158 -8.08 23.00 4.83
N ASN A 159 -9.27 23.37 4.35
CA ASN A 159 -9.69 23.18 2.95
C ASN A 159 -9.71 21.71 2.48
N PHE A 160 -9.65 20.75 3.39
CA PHE A 160 -9.85 19.34 3.07
C PHE A 160 -11.33 19.00 3.14
N LYS A 161 -11.92 18.61 2.03
CA LYS A 161 -13.28 18.08 2.01
C LYS A 161 -13.29 16.76 2.78
N ASN A 162 -13.95 16.76 3.92
CA ASN A 162 -14.27 15.50 4.59
C ASN A 162 -15.41 14.85 3.80
N TYR A 163 -15.09 13.80 3.05
CA TYR A 163 -16.07 13.09 2.20
C TYR A 163 -17.15 12.36 2.99
N ASN A 164 -17.00 12.24 4.30
CA ASN A 164 -17.97 11.59 5.18
C ASN A 164 -18.45 12.53 6.28
N SER A 165 -19.62 13.14 6.08
CA SER A 165 -20.35 13.91 7.07
C SER A 165 -20.92 13.07 8.23
N GLY A 166 -20.59 11.80 8.33
CA GLY A 166 -21.23 10.82 9.22
C GLY A 166 -20.59 10.63 10.60
N GLY A 167 -19.85 11.61 11.15
CA GLY A 167 -19.32 11.49 12.52
C GLY A 167 -18.23 10.41 12.69
N VAL A 168 -17.47 10.11 11.62
CA VAL A 168 -16.35 9.14 11.64
C VAL A 168 -15.07 9.79 11.12
N SER A 169 -13.93 9.41 11.69
CA SER A 169 -12.63 9.87 11.21
C SER A 169 -12.24 9.16 9.91
N THR A 170 -11.96 9.92 8.85
CA THR A 170 -11.43 9.41 7.57
C THR A 170 -10.06 9.98 7.24
N GLY A 171 -9.60 11.00 7.98
CA GLY A 171 -8.36 11.72 7.70
C GLY A 171 -8.35 12.26 6.26
N PHE A 172 -7.29 11.94 5.51
CA PHE A 172 -7.14 12.31 4.11
C PHE A 172 -7.78 11.33 3.12
N PHE A 173 -8.39 10.25 3.61
CA PHE A 173 -8.92 9.18 2.77
C PHE A 173 -10.43 9.34 2.57
N ILE A 174 -10.91 8.89 1.39
CA ILE A 174 -12.35 8.85 1.10
C ILE A 174 -13.04 7.79 1.97
N SER A 175 -12.36 6.66 2.21
CA SER A 175 -12.90 5.51 2.93
C SER A 175 -12.26 5.39 4.31
N ARG A 176 -13.11 5.33 5.35
CA ARG A 176 -12.69 5.04 6.74
C ARG A 176 -11.94 3.71 6.88
N THR A 177 -12.29 2.72 6.06
CA THR A 177 -11.64 1.40 6.08
C THR A 177 -10.22 1.49 5.56
N VAL A 178 -9.98 2.20 4.44
CA VAL A 178 -8.63 2.41 3.89
C VAL A 178 -7.79 3.22 4.87
N PHE A 179 -8.35 4.25 5.49
CA PHE A 179 -7.66 5.02 6.52
C PHE A 179 -7.26 4.16 7.72
N SER A 180 -8.16 3.32 8.21
CA SER A 180 -7.85 2.42 9.33
C SER A 180 -6.75 1.40 8.99
N ILE A 181 -6.74 0.83 7.79
CA ILE A 181 -5.68 -0.09 7.34
C ILE A 181 -4.34 0.64 7.24
N PHE A 182 -4.34 1.88 6.72
CA PHE A 182 -3.13 2.71 6.67
C PHE A 182 -2.58 3.01 8.07
N LEU A 183 -3.42 3.42 9.01
CA LEU A 183 -3.01 3.66 10.40
C LEU A 183 -2.50 2.39 11.08
N LEU A 184 -3.12 1.23 10.80
CA LEU A 184 -2.65 -0.05 11.30
C LEU A 184 -1.23 -0.37 10.79
N PHE A 185 -0.97 -0.14 9.52
CA PHE A 185 0.36 -0.33 8.94
C PHE A 185 1.41 0.58 9.61
N CYS A 186 1.05 1.84 9.89
CA CYS A 186 1.91 2.77 10.63
C CYS A 186 2.13 2.34 12.08
N LEU A 187 1.10 1.78 12.73
CA LEU A 187 1.19 1.26 14.10
C LEU A 187 2.15 0.07 14.17
N VAL A 188 2.01 -0.90 13.27
CA VAL A 188 2.93 -2.06 13.19
C VAL A 188 4.37 -1.60 12.96
N SER A 189 4.58 -0.61 12.07
CA SER A 189 5.90 -0.02 11.83
C SER A 189 6.48 0.63 13.09
N SER A 190 5.64 1.29 13.89
CA SER A 190 6.05 1.91 15.16
C SER A 190 6.47 0.86 16.19
N LEU A 191 5.74 -0.25 16.28
CA LEU A 191 6.05 -1.38 17.17
C LEU A 191 7.37 -2.07 16.77
N GLU A 192 7.57 -2.31 15.46
CA GLU A 192 8.81 -2.89 14.96
C GLU A 192 10.02 -1.96 15.18
N TYR A 193 9.86 -0.64 15.04
CA TYR A 193 10.89 0.30 15.40
C TYR A 193 11.29 0.20 16.87
N LEU A 194 10.33 0.14 17.79
CA LEU A 194 10.61 0.00 19.23
C LEU A 194 11.33 -1.31 19.56
N LYS A 195 10.96 -2.40 18.89
CA LYS A 195 11.60 -3.71 19.05
C LYS A 195 13.07 -3.67 18.60
N ASN A 196 13.33 -3.14 17.40
CA ASN A 196 14.66 -3.10 16.83
C ASN A 196 15.57 -2.07 17.52
N SER A 197 15.02 -0.98 18.06
CA SER A 197 15.78 0.08 18.73
C SER A 197 16.21 -0.26 20.15
N LYS A 198 15.81 -1.41 20.73
CA LYS A 198 16.19 -1.82 22.10
C LYS A 198 17.70 -1.92 22.30
N ASN A 199 18.42 -2.24 21.25
CA ASN A 199 19.88 -2.46 21.29
C ASN A 199 20.72 -1.17 21.16
N TYR A 200 20.10 0.00 20.97
CA TYR A 200 20.78 1.27 20.78
C TYR A 200 20.41 2.27 21.89
N GLU A 201 21.27 2.41 22.90
CA GLU A 201 21.06 3.34 24.02
C GLU A 201 20.95 4.82 23.59
N LYS A 202 21.58 5.19 22.47
CA LYS A 202 21.59 6.57 21.93
C LYS A 202 20.21 7.14 21.51
N ASN A 203 19.17 6.32 21.43
CA ASN A 203 17.87 6.71 20.88
C ASN A 203 16.74 6.80 21.94
N LEU A 204 17.07 7.07 23.19
CA LEU A 204 16.07 7.08 24.27
C LEU A 204 14.96 8.10 24.02
N ILE A 205 15.31 9.31 23.60
CA ILE A 205 14.35 10.38 23.28
C ILE A 205 13.42 9.97 22.13
N THR A 206 13.99 9.44 21.05
CA THR A 206 13.18 9.00 19.88
C THR A 206 12.22 7.86 20.25
N ARG A 207 12.60 6.98 21.15
CA ARG A 207 11.73 5.89 21.65
C ARG A 207 10.55 6.44 22.44
N VAL A 208 10.73 7.50 23.21
CA VAL A 208 9.63 8.17 23.93
C VAL A 208 8.63 8.76 22.94
N TYR A 209 9.12 9.49 21.92
CA TYR A 209 8.25 10.03 20.86
C TYR A 209 7.48 8.93 20.10
N VAL A 210 8.13 7.84 19.75
CA VAL A 210 7.45 6.74 19.04
C VAL A 210 6.38 6.08 19.91
N ARG A 211 6.57 5.95 21.22
CA ARG A 211 5.50 5.49 22.14
C ARG A 211 4.31 6.45 22.13
N LEU A 212 4.56 7.74 22.12
CA LEU A 212 3.51 8.74 22.01
C LEU A 212 2.77 8.63 20.66
N PHE A 213 3.51 8.42 19.55
CA PHE A 213 2.91 8.20 18.23
C PHE A 213 1.99 6.97 18.22
N ILE A 214 2.39 5.86 18.87
CA ILE A 214 1.56 4.65 18.98
C ILE A 214 0.22 4.95 19.63
N VAL A 215 0.23 5.74 20.73
CA VAL A 215 -1.01 6.12 21.43
C VAL A 215 -1.94 6.92 20.51
N PHE A 216 -1.40 7.96 19.83
CA PHE A 216 -2.20 8.76 18.91
C PHE A 216 -2.72 7.96 17.71
N ILE A 217 -1.90 7.09 17.13
CA ILE A 217 -2.31 6.22 16.02
C ILE A 217 -3.42 5.26 16.47
N ALA A 218 -3.32 4.71 17.68
CA ALA A 218 -4.35 3.83 18.23
C ALA A 218 -5.68 4.58 18.46
N ILE A 219 -5.63 5.80 19.01
CA ILE A 219 -6.81 6.66 19.16
C ILE A 219 -7.41 6.96 17.76
N GLY A 220 -6.57 7.34 16.79
CA GLY A 220 -6.99 7.58 15.42
C GLY A 220 -7.65 6.38 14.77
N LEU A 221 -7.15 5.17 15.03
CA LEU A 221 -7.74 3.91 14.58
C LEU A 221 -9.15 3.69 15.15
N ILE A 222 -9.32 3.86 16.46
CA ILE A 222 -10.60 3.68 17.14
C ILE A 222 -11.63 4.68 16.61
N THR A 223 -11.26 5.94 16.42
CA THR A 223 -12.16 7.01 15.93
C THR A 223 -12.60 6.83 14.47
N THR A 224 -11.99 5.91 13.72
CA THR A 224 -12.49 5.53 12.38
C THR A 224 -13.81 4.76 12.44
N PHE A 225 -14.14 4.14 13.57
CA PHE A 225 -15.27 3.20 13.72
C PHE A 225 -15.33 2.14 12.61
N SER A 226 -14.18 1.77 12.06
CA SER A 226 -14.07 0.72 11.05
C SER A 226 -14.06 -0.65 11.71
N ARG A 227 -15.07 -1.50 11.42
CA ARG A 227 -15.13 -2.87 11.96
C ARG A 227 -13.88 -3.66 11.60
N ILE A 228 -13.43 -3.57 10.34
CA ILE A 228 -12.23 -4.25 9.85
C ILE A 228 -10.98 -3.70 10.55
N GLY A 229 -10.85 -2.37 10.67
CA GLY A 229 -9.71 -1.74 11.33
C GLY A 229 -9.58 -2.14 12.78
N ASN A 230 -10.68 -2.12 13.55
CA ASN A 230 -10.69 -2.50 14.97
C ASN A 230 -10.42 -4.00 15.16
N PHE A 231 -10.98 -4.86 14.29
CA PHE A 231 -10.69 -6.29 14.31
C PHE A 231 -9.21 -6.59 14.04
N LEU A 232 -8.62 -5.95 13.04
CA LEU A 232 -7.20 -6.09 12.74
C LEU A 232 -6.30 -5.51 13.84
N LEU A 233 -6.72 -4.43 14.52
CA LEU A 233 -6.01 -3.89 15.68
C LEU A 233 -5.94 -4.93 16.81
N LEU A 234 -7.07 -5.55 17.15
CA LEU A 234 -7.09 -6.62 18.16
C LEU A 234 -6.18 -7.79 17.77
N ASN A 235 -6.26 -8.25 16.53
CA ASN A 235 -5.42 -9.34 16.05
C ASN A 235 -3.93 -8.99 16.09
N THR A 236 -3.55 -7.78 15.72
CA THR A 236 -2.14 -7.36 15.80
C THR A 236 -1.65 -7.29 17.24
N MET A 237 -2.45 -6.77 18.16
CA MET A 237 -2.10 -6.72 19.59
C MET A 237 -1.96 -8.12 20.17
N LEU A 238 -2.87 -9.04 19.85
CA LEU A 238 -2.79 -10.45 20.28
C LEU A 238 -1.53 -11.11 19.71
N PHE A 239 -1.22 -10.90 18.45
CA PHE A 239 -0.02 -11.46 17.81
C PHE A 239 1.27 -10.97 18.48
N TYR A 240 1.38 -9.68 18.76
CA TYR A 240 2.53 -9.14 19.49
C TYR A 240 2.64 -9.68 20.91
N PHE A 241 1.52 -9.79 21.62
CA PHE A 241 1.45 -10.36 22.98
C PHE A 241 1.90 -11.83 23.01
N ILE A 242 1.37 -12.65 22.11
CA ILE A 242 1.73 -14.05 21.98
C ILE A 242 3.23 -14.19 21.67
N ASN A 243 3.73 -13.45 20.69
CA ASN A 243 5.15 -13.47 20.34
C ASN A 243 6.04 -13.09 21.54
N GLU A 244 5.66 -12.08 22.33
CA GLU A 244 6.46 -11.67 23.48
C GLU A 244 6.52 -12.76 24.56
N ILE A 245 5.43 -13.47 24.78
CA ILE A 245 5.37 -14.60 25.72
C ILE A 245 6.26 -15.75 25.23
N PHE A 246 6.13 -16.15 23.96
CA PHE A 246 6.89 -17.26 23.39
C PHE A 246 8.39 -16.96 23.36
N PHE A 247 8.81 -15.77 22.93
CA PHE A 247 10.23 -15.40 22.87
C PHE A 247 10.86 -15.24 24.27
N LYS A 248 10.14 -14.74 25.27
CA LYS A 248 10.63 -14.71 26.65
C LYS A 248 10.85 -16.12 27.24
N LYS A 249 10.08 -17.10 26.79
CA LYS A 249 10.19 -18.50 27.26
C LYS A 249 11.40 -19.22 26.63
N ILE A 250 11.74 -18.90 25.39
CA ILE A 250 12.88 -19.49 24.67
C ILE A 250 14.22 -18.93 25.20
N ASN A 251 14.29 -17.64 25.49
CA ASN A 251 15.52 -17.00 25.99
C ASN A 251 15.81 -17.25 27.49
N LYS A 252 14.91 -17.95 28.21
CA LYS A 252 15.13 -18.36 29.61
C LYS A 252 15.60 -19.81 29.74
N LYS A 253 15.72 -20.55 28.66
CA LYS A 253 16.39 -21.86 28.58
C LYS A 253 17.78 -21.71 27.97
#